data_4dbdcb345fb8e0d9c0a8ba152e1060ea
#
_entry.id   4dbdcb345fb8e0d9c0a8ba152e1060ea
#
_cell.length_a   1.000
_cell.length_b   1.000
_cell.length_c   1.000
_cell.angle_alpha   90.00
_cell.angle_beta   90.00
_cell.angle_gamma   90.00
#
_symmetry.space_group_name_H-M   'P 1'
#
loop_
_entity.id
_entity.type
_entity.pdbx_description
1 polymer ?
#
loop_
_entity_poly.entity_id
_entity_poly.type
_entity_poly.pdbx_seq_one_letter_code
_entity_poly.pdbx_strand_id
1 'polypeptide(L)'
;AGTAGCVLANRLTANGEHTVLLLEAGKRDNYFWIDIPVGYLYTIGNPRTDWCFNTEPEPGLNGRTIGYSRGKVIGGCSSINAMIYMRGQRSDYDYWAQLGNRGWGWDDVLPIFKKSESYQHGADKFHGADGELRVEERRVNWEILDAWRDVRHCDRIERAHRAHLSRRHE
;
A
#
# COMPACT_ATOMS: atom_id res chain seq x y z
N ALA A 1 3.62 11.30 -13.30
CA ALA A 1 3.46 9.95 -13.88
C ALA A 1 3.60 8.86 -12.81
N GLY A 2 3.00 9.04 -11.64
CA GLY A 2 2.87 7.98 -10.62
C GLY A 2 1.64 7.11 -10.85
N THR A 3 1.40 6.13 -9.98
CA THR A 3 0.33 5.13 -10.11
C THR A 3 -1.04 5.74 -10.40
N ALA A 4 -1.48 6.74 -9.64
CA ALA A 4 -2.79 7.38 -9.83
C ALA A 4 -2.88 8.11 -11.18
N GLY A 5 -1.84 8.85 -11.56
CA GLY A 5 -1.79 9.57 -12.85
C GLY A 5 -1.80 8.61 -14.04
N CYS A 6 -1.09 7.50 -13.95
CA CYS A 6 -1.08 6.47 -14.99
C CYS A 6 -2.46 5.80 -15.16
N VAL A 7 -3.14 5.47 -14.05
CA VAL A 7 -4.50 4.92 -14.09
C VAL A 7 -5.48 5.92 -14.70
N LEU A 8 -5.44 7.18 -14.30
CA LEU A 8 -6.29 8.23 -14.88
C LEU A 8 -6.03 8.41 -16.37
N ALA A 9 -4.78 8.48 -16.79
CA ALA A 9 -4.44 8.61 -18.22
C ALA A 9 -4.98 7.42 -19.02
N ASN A 10 -4.78 6.21 -18.53
CA ASN A 10 -5.30 5.00 -19.17
C ASN A 10 -6.83 5.01 -19.29
N ARG A 11 -7.55 5.32 -18.19
CA ARG A 11 -9.04 5.30 -18.20
C ARG A 11 -9.64 6.41 -19.06
N LEU A 12 -9.04 7.61 -19.04
CA LEU A 12 -9.54 8.74 -19.82
C LEU A 12 -9.30 8.59 -21.34
N THR A 13 -8.30 7.82 -21.74
CA THR A 13 -8.00 7.56 -23.16
C THR A 13 -8.61 6.28 -23.70
N ALA A 14 -9.22 5.44 -22.85
CA ALA A 14 -9.65 4.10 -23.21
C ALA A 14 -10.71 4.05 -24.35
N ASN A 15 -11.56 5.06 -24.42
CA ASN A 15 -12.60 5.17 -25.48
C ASN A 15 -12.17 6.01 -26.69
N GLY A 16 -10.95 6.57 -26.67
CA GLY A 16 -10.43 7.40 -27.76
C GLY A 16 -11.01 8.81 -27.86
N GLU A 17 -11.89 9.23 -26.96
CA GLU A 17 -12.54 10.55 -26.98
C GLU A 17 -11.64 11.66 -26.41
N HIS A 18 -10.66 11.31 -25.59
CA HIS A 18 -9.78 12.27 -24.91
C HIS A 18 -8.30 12.04 -25.24
N THR A 19 -7.59 13.14 -25.39
CA THR A 19 -6.11 13.16 -25.41
C THR A 19 -5.61 13.63 -24.05
N VAL A 20 -4.68 12.88 -23.45
CA VAL A 20 -4.14 13.17 -22.12
C VAL A 20 -2.65 13.50 -22.23
N LEU A 21 -2.23 14.63 -21.67
CA LEU A 21 -0.85 14.97 -21.43
C LEU A 21 -0.47 14.62 -20.01
N LEU A 22 0.39 13.62 -19.84
CA LEU A 22 0.89 13.19 -18.53
C LEU A 22 2.25 13.83 -18.25
N LEU A 23 2.29 14.75 -17.28
CA LEU A 23 3.51 15.46 -16.89
C LEU A 23 4.23 14.70 -15.77
N GLU A 24 5.57 14.69 -15.84
CA GLU A 24 6.45 14.13 -14.82
C GLU A 24 7.60 15.11 -14.53
N ALA A 25 7.82 15.43 -13.25
CA ALA A 25 8.91 16.32 -12.85
C ALA A 25 10.26 15.61 -12.80
N GLY A 26 10.23 14.28 -12.63
CA GLY A 26 11.41 13.45 -12.56
C GLY A 26 11.96 13.00 -13.91
N LYS A 27 12.98 12.20 -13.87
CA LYS A 27 13.61 11.61 -15.04
C LYS A 27 12.93 10.29 -15.43
N ARG A 28 13.43 9.67 -16.52
CA ARG A 28 13.07 8.30 -16.88
C ARG A 28 13.54 7.33 -15.79
N ASP A 29 12.83 6.21 -15.67
CA ASP A 29 13.05 5.14 -14.70
C ASP A 29 14.19 4.18 -15.07
N ASN A 30 15.12 4.63 -15.90
CA ASN A 30 16.29 3.86 -16.36
C ASN A 30 17.46 3.84 -15.40
N TYR A 31 17.22 4.07 -14.11
CA TYR A 31 18.25 3.96 -13.09
C TYR A 31 18.34 2.51 -12.63
N PHE A 32 19.52 1.91 -12.74
CA PHE A 32 19.78 0.49 -12.48
C PHE A 32 19.11 -0.08 -11.21
N TRP A 33 19.10 0.71 -10.12
CA TRP A 33 18.49 0.26 -8.87
C TRP A 33 16.97 0.19 -8.87
N ILE A 34 16.30 0.80 -9.85
CA ILE A 34 14.84 0.69 -10.01
C ILE A 34 14.46 -0.71 -10.50
N ASP A 35 15.28 -1.33 -11.35
CA ASP A 35 15.02 -2.64 -11.94
C ASP A 35 15.31 -3.79 -10.97
N ILE A 36 15.91 -3.51 -9.82
CA ILE A 36 16.29 -4.51 -8.82
C ILE A 36 15.41 -4.39 -7.58
N PRO A 37 14.71 -5.46 -7.14
CA PRO A 37 13.80 -5.39 -5.98
C PRO A 37 14.40 -4.77 -4.71
N VAL A 38 15.63 -5.13 -4.36
CA VAL A 38 16.34 -4.57 -3.20
C VAL A 38 16.83 -3.13 -3.44
N GLY A 39 16.76 -2.66 -4.66
CA GLY A 39 17.25 -1.34 -5.08
C GLY A 39 16.52 -0.17 -4.44
N TYR A 40 15.34 -0.39 -3.82
CA TYR A 40 14.66 0.66 -3.06
C TYR A 40 15.55 1.24 -1.95
N LEU A 41 16.50 0.49 -1.41
CA LEU A 41 17.51 0.97 -0.45
C LEU A 41 18.44 2.06 -1.03
N TYR A 42 18.52 2.14 -2.35
CA TYR A 42 19.38 3.11 -3.07
C TYR A 42 18.58 4.19 -3.81
N THR A 43 17.27 4.01 -3.92
CA THR A 43 16.37 4.95 -4.59
C THR A 43 15.64 5.87 -3.61
N ILE A 44 15.28 5.36 -2.42
CA ILE A 44 14.72 6.15 -1.32
C ILE A 44 15.80 7.07 -0.74
N GLY A 45 15.48 8.35 -0.55
CA GLY A 45 16.41 9.37 -0.07
C GLY A 45 17.46 9.80 -1.11
N ASN A 46 17.40 9.30 -2.32
CA ASN A 46 18.30 9.68 -3.40
C ASN A 46 17.69 10.83 -4.23
N PRO A 47 18.32 12.04 -4.27
CA PRO A 47 17.78 13.18 -5.01
C PRO A 47 17.58 12.95 -6.52
N ARG A 48 18.19 11.90 -7.07
CA ARG A 48 17.97 11.49 -8.47
C ARG A 48 16.56 10.93 -8.70
N THR A 49 15.97 10.26 -7.69
CA THR A 49 14.73 9.49 -7.80
C THR A 49 13.68 9.83 -6.73
N ASP A 50 14.06 10.64 -5.75
CA ASP A 50 13.24 11.03 -4.61
C ASP A 50 13.22 12.55 -4.44
N TRP A 51 12.09 13.12 -4.05
CA TRP A 51 11.97 14.52 -3.65
C TRP A 51 12.67 14.82 -2.32
N CYS A 52 12.97 13.82 -1.52
CA CYS A 52 13.62 13.91 -0.21
C CYS A 52 12.90 14.89 0.74
N PHE A 53 11.57 14.88 0.74
CA PHE A 53 10.80 15.71 1.65
C PHE A 53 11.01 15.30 3.10
N ASN A 54 10.85 16.27 4.00
CA ASN A 54 10.75 16.04 5.44
C ASN A 54 9.46 16.64 5.94
N THR A 55 8.88 16.03 6.98
CA THR A 55 7.73 16.61 7.68
C THR A 55 8.17 17.84 8.49
N GLU A 56 7.20 18.69 8.81
CA GLU A 56 7.40 19.68 9.89
C GLU A 56 7.66 18.96 11.22
N PRO A 57 8.28 19.66 12.19
CA PRO A 57 8.44 19.12 13.53
C PRO A 57 7.09 18.77 14.14
N GLU A 58 6.90 17.52 14.56
CA GLU A 58 5.63 17.02 15.09
C GLU A 58 5.68 16.90 16.63
N PRO A 59 4.86 17.65 17.37
CA PRO A 59 4.85 17.59 18.84
C PRO A 59 4.60 16.19 19.39
N GLY A 60 3.72 15.39 18.76
CA GLY A 60 3.45 14.01 19.12
C GLY A 60 4.65 13.05 18.92
N LEU A 61 5.69 13.50 18.24
CA LEU A 61 6.93 12.78 17.99
C LEU A 61 8.14 13.42 18.69
N ASN A 62 7.92 14.13 19.80
CA ASN A 62 8.96 14.87 20.55
C ASN A 62 9.69 15.92 19.68
N GLY A 63 8.96 16.62 18.80
CA GLY A 63 9.53 17.64 17.93
C GLY A 63 10.40 17.10 16.79
N ARG A 64 10.37 15.80 16.52
CA ARG A 64 11.15 15.22 15.42
C ARG A 64 10.52 15.50 14.07
N THR A 65 11.37 15.69 13.06
CA THR A 65 11.02 15.59 11.64
C THR A 65 11.23 14.17 11.15
N ILE A 66 10.43 13.73 10.19
CA ILE A 66 10.55 12.40 9.56
C ILE A 66 10.77 12.60 8.07
N GLY A 67 11.71 11.85 7.50
CA GLY A 67 11.90 11.76 6.07
C GLY A 67 10.64 11.19 5.40
N TYR A 68 10.12 11.90 4.39
CA TYR A 68 8.88 11.56 3.71
C TYR A 68 9.12 11.38 2.22
N SER A 69 9.67 10.23 1.87
CA SER A 69 10.06 9.91 0.50
C SER A 69 8.90 9.92 -0.47
N ARG A 70 9.10 10.58 -1.61
CA ARG A 70 8.18 10.60 -2.76
C ARG A 70 8.97 10.50 -4.05
N GLY A 71 8.55 9.59 -4.92
CA GLY A 71 9.24 9.36 -6.19
C GLY A 71 9.23 10.59 -7.09
N LYS A 72 10.43 10.95 -7.58
CA LYS A 72 10.70 12.00 -8.58
C LYS A 72 11.26 11.33 -9.84
N VAL A 73 10.45 10.49 -10.43
CA VAL A 73 10.81 9.62 -11.56
C VAL A 73 9.53 9.11 -12.22
N ILE A 74 9.58 8.70 -13.48
CA ILE A 74 8.48 8.01 -14.14
C ILE A 74 8.09 6.77 -13.28
N GLY A 75 6.79 6.58 -13.05
CA GLY A 75 6.26 5.62 -12.10
C GLY A 75 6.06 6.18 -10.69
N GLY A 76 6.68 7.32 -10.35
CA GLY A 76 6.54 7.96 -9.04
C GLY A 76 6.98 7.03 -7.91
N CYS A 77 6.16 6.91 -6.88
CA CYS A 77 6.48 6.04 -5.73
C CYS A 77 6.52 4.56 -6.08
N SER A 78 5.85 4.09 -7.14
CA SER A 78 5.94 2.68 -7.54
C SER A 78 7.34 2.29 -8.04
N SER A 79 8.13 3.26 -8.51
CA SER A 79 9.52 3.04 -8.94
C SER A 79 10.54 3.03 -7.80
N ILE A 80 10.15 3.43 -6.59
CA ILE A 80 11.07 3.53 -5.43
C ILE A 80 10.58 2.82 -4.17
N ASN A 81 9.36 2.28 -4.14
CA ASN A 81 8.81 1.65 -2.95
C ASN A 81 9.39 0.23 -2.70
N ALA A 82 9.16 -0.30 -1.52
CA ALA A 82 9.61 -1.64 -1.12
C ALA A 82 8.65 -2.76 -1.60
N MET A 83 7.71 -2.47 -2.51
CA MET A 83 6.78 -3.42 -3.12
C MET A 83 5.92 -4.22 -2.13
N ILE A 84 5.62 -3.66 -0.97
CA ILE A 84 4.74 -4.26 0.02
C ILE A 84 3.31 -3.86 -0.33
N TYR A 85 2.48 -4.85 -0.68
CA TYR A 85 1.05 -4.63 -0.88
C TYR A 85 0.30 -4.86 0.44
N MET A 86 -0.29 -3.79 0.97
CA MET A 86 -1.06 -3.82 2.20
C MET A 86 -2.26 -2.88 2.09
N ARG A 87 -3.41 -3.34 2.57
CA ARG A 87 -4.62 -2.51 2.69
C ARG A 87 -4.82 -2.09 4.14
N GLY A 88 -5.53 -0.98 4.34
CA GLY A 88 -6.05 -0.62 5.66
C GLY A 88 -7.02 -1.68 6.18
N GLN A 89 -7.29 -1.65 7.48
CA GLN A 89 -8.31 -2.50 8.09
C GLN A 89 -9.71 -1.95 7.78
N ARG A 90 -10.73 -2.79 7.90
CA ARG A 90 -12.13 -2.37 7.74
C ARG A 90 -12.47 -1.13 8.57
N SER A 91 -12.04 -1.12 9.82
CA SER A 91 -12.27 -0.02 10.76
C SER A 91 -11.71 1.32 10.27
N ASP A 92 -10.62 1.33 9.52
CA ASP A 92 -10.00 2.56 9.03
C ASP A 92 -10.92 3.25 8.00
N TYR A 93 -11.44 2.48 7.06
CA TYR A 93 -12.35 2.98 6.02
C TYR A 93 -13.72 3.33 6.59
N ASP A 94 -14.28 2.47 7.46
CA ASP A 94 -15.56 2.73 8.10
C ASP A 94 -15.50 3.98 8.97
N TYR A 95 -14.35 4.25 9.61
CA TYR A 95 -14.12 5.51 10.34
C TYR A 95 -14.09 6.72 9.40
N TRP A 96 -13.47 6.61 8.22
CA TRP A 96 -13.52 7.68 7.23
C TRP A 96 -14.94 7.98 6.77
N ALA A 97 -15.74 6.96 6.55
CA ALA A 97 -17.16 7.14 6.21
C ALA A 97 -17.94 7.84 7.35
N GLN A 98 -17.68 7.47 8.61
CA GLN A 98 -18.27 8.11 9.80
C GLN A 98 -17.91 9.61 9.93
N LEU A 99 -16.70 9.99 9.52
CA LEU A 99 -16.27 11.38 9.46
C LEU A 99 -16.95 12.20 8.33
N GLY A 100 -17.91 11.60 7.61
CA GLY A 100 -18.68 12.25 6.55
C GLY A 100 -18.17 11.98 5.13
N ASN A 101 -17.13 11.17 4.95
CA ASN A 101 -16.60 10.78 3.64
C ASN A 101 -17.42 9.63 3.06
N ARG A 102 -18.60 9.93 2.54
CA ARG A 102 -19.51 8.95 1.95
C ARG A 102 -18.84 8.23 0.76
N GLY A 103 -19.05 6.92 0.66
CA GLY A 103 -18.44 6.08 -0.40
C GLY A 103 -17.00 5.65 -0.08
N TRP A 104 -16.51 5.90 1.14
CA TRP A 104 -15.18 5.48 1.60
C TRP A 104 -15.23 4.38 2.67
N GLY A 105 -16.42 3.83 2.98
CA GLY A 105 -16.53 2.68 3.86
C GLY A 105 -15.92 1.42 3.25
N TRP A 106 -15.63 0.44 4.08
CA TRP A 106 -15.01 -0.81 3.63
C TRP A 106 -15.77 -1.48 2.50
N ASP A 107 -17.08 -1.54 2.60
CA ASP A 107 -17.92 -2.22 1.60
C ASP A 107 -17.98 -1.44 0.27
N ASP A 108 -17.67 -0.14 0.28
CA ASP A 108 -17.53 0.68 -0.93
C ASP A 108 -16.15 0.48 -1.59
N VAL A 109 -15.06 0.43 -0.80
CA VAL A 109 -13.68 0.41 -1.33
C VAL A 109 -13.18 -1.00 -1.66
N LEU A 110 -13.67 -2.04 -0.98
CA LEU A 110 -13.24 -3.41 -1.23
C LEU A 110 -13.48 -3.88 -2.67
N PRO A 111 -14.64 -3.62 -3.32
CA PRO A 111 -14.84 -3.96 -4.72
C PRO A 111 -13.82 -3.29 -5.66
N ILE A 112 -13.40 -2.06 -5.34
CA ILE A 112 -12.39 -1.33 -6.13
C ILE A 112 -11.01 -1.97 -5.97
N PHE A 113 -10.62 -2.33 -4.74
CA PHE A 113 -9.39 -3.08 -4.51
C PHE A 113 -9.37 -4.39 -5.28
N LYS A 114 -10.46 -5.18 -5.21
CA LYS A 114 -10.58 -6.44 -5.94
C LYS A 114 -10.52 -6.26 -7.45
N LYS A 115 -11.15 -5.21 -7.98
CA LYS A 115 -11.12 -4.88 -9.41
C LYS A 115 -9.71 -4.56 -9.91
N SER A 116 -8.87 -3.94 -9.10
CA SER A 116 -7.50 -3.56 -9.49
C SER A 116 -6.48 -4.69 -9.34
N GLU A 117 -6.79 -5.72 -8.53
CA GLU A 117 -5.85 -6.76 -8.12
C GLU A 117 -5.90 -8.01 -9.00
N SER A 118 -4.72 -8.55 -9.30
CA SER A 118 -4.54 -9.90 -9.84
C SER A 118 -3.71 -10.71 -8.84
N TYR A 119 -4.39 -11.36 -7.89
CA TYR A 119 -3.74 -12.13 -6.83
C TYR A 119 -3.32 -13.51 -7.33
N GLN A 120 -2.12 -13.96 -6.97
CA GLN A 120 -1.53 -15.20 -7.49
C GLN A 120 -2.34 -16.46 -7.16
N HIS A 121 -3.10 -16.48 -6.07
CA HIS A 121 -3.94 -17.62 -5.67
C HIS A 121 -5.39 -17.50 -6.16
N GLY A 122 -5.68 -16.52 -7.01
CA GLY A 122 -7.02 -16.31 -7.55
C GLY A 122 -7.92 -15.45 -6.67
N ALA A 123 -9.18 -15.34 -7.09
CA ALA A 123 -10.17 -14.55 -6.40
C ALA A 123 -10.70 -15.25 -5.13
N ASP A 124 -10.91 -14.47 -4.07
CA ASP A 124 -11.57 -14.91 -2.86
C ASP A 124 -12.47 -13.80 -2.26
N LYS A 125 -12.84 -13.94 -1.00
CA LYS A 125 -13.63 -12.93 -0.27
C LYS A 125 -12.98 -11.56 -0.29
N PHE A 126 -11.66 -11.48 -0.24
CA PHE A 126 -10.89 -10.23 -0.12
C PHE A 126 -10.04 -9.90 -1.34
N HIS A 127 -9.74 -10.88 -2.19
CA HIS A 127 -8.82 -10.74 -3.32
C HIS A 127 -9.53 -10.79 -4.66
N GLY A 128 -8.98 -10.08 -5.64
CA GLY A 128 -9.35 -10.14 -7.06
C GLY A 128 -8.32 -10.93 -7.87
N ALA A 129 -8.70 -11.41 -9.07
CA ALA A 129 -7.84 -12.21 -9.93
C ALA A 129 -7.61 -11.59 -11.32
N ASP A 130 -8.45 -10.65 -11.73
CA ASP A 130 -8.50 -10.16 -13.12
C ASP A 130 -8.03 -8.71 -13.27
N GLY A 131 -7.48 -8.12 -12.21
CA GLY A 131 -6.99 -6.76 -12.21
C GLY A 131 -5.61 -6.61 -12.84
N GLU A 132 -5.19 -5.36 -13.03
CA GLU A 132 -3.91 -5.03 -13.66
C GLU A 132 -2.72 -5.09 -12.69
N LEU A 133 -2.99 -4.97 -11.38
CA LEU A 133 -1.97 -5.00 -10.33
C LEU A 133 -1.72 -6.44 -9.88
N ARG A 134 -0.61 -7.01 -10.34
CA ARG A 134 -0.18 -8.33 -9.89
C ARG A 134 0.28 -8.31 -8.44
N VAL A 135 -0.29 -9.17 -7.63
CA VAL A 135 0.05 -9.35 -6.21
C VAL A 135 0.48 -10.79 -5.97
N GLU A 136 1.70 -10.96 -5.49
CA GLU A 136 2.31 -12.25 -5.23
C GLU A 136 2.73 -12.35 -3.77
N GLU A 137 2.79 -13.56 -3.26
CA GLU A 137 3.45 -13.84 -2.00
C GLU A 137 4.97 -13.75 -2.15
N ARG A 138 5.63 -13.29 -1.10
CA ARG A 138 7.09 -13.26 -1.05
C ARG A 138 7.67 -14.66 -1.21
N ARG A 139 8.77 -14.77 -1.95
CA ARG A 139 9.46 -16.05 -2.17
C ARG A 139 10.43 -16.41 -1.05
N VAL A 140 10.80 -15.43 -0.21
CA VAL A 140 11.73 -15.61 0.89
C VAL A 140 10.93 -15.85 2.17
N ASN A 141 11.11 -17.02 2.78
CA ASN A 141 10.58 -17.36 4.09
C ASN A 141 11.71 -17.32 5.13
N TRP A 142 11.45 -16.72 6.26
CA TRP A 142 12.37 -16.63 7.38
C TRP A 142 11.71 -17.26 8.60
N GLU A 143 12.32 -18.28 9.16
CA GLU A 143 11.81 -19.02 10.31
C GLU A 143 11.42 -18.10 11.48
N ILE A 144 12.19 -17.02 11.71
CA ILE A 144 11.88 -16.05 12.75
C ILE A 144 10.55 -15.31 12.53
N LEU A 145 10.15 -15.09 11.26
CA LEU A 145 8.86 -14.45 10.95
C LEU A 145 7.70 -15.42 11.14
N ASP A 146 7.93 -16.71 10.90
CA ASP A 146 6.94 -17.75 11.16
C ASP A 146 6.76 -17.94 12.66
N ALA A 147 7.84 -18.03 13.43
CA ALA A 147 7.81 -18.08 14.88
C ALA A 147 7.08 -16.86 15.48
N TRP A 148 7.34 -15.65 14.97
CA TRP A 148 6.67 -14.44 15.44
C TRP A 148 5.16 -14.44 15.12
N ARG A 149 4.77 -14.92 13.94
CA ARG A 149 3.36 -15.09 13.58
C ARG A 149 2.65 -16.06 14.51
N ASP A 150 3.29 -17.18 14.84
CA ASP A 150 2.73 -18.21 15.68
C ASP A 150 2.55 -17.75 17.14
N VAL A 151 3.50 -17.00 17.69
CA VAL A 151 3.37 -16.35 19.00
C VAL A 151 2.17 -15.42 19.03
N ARG A 152 1.98 -14.58 18.01
CA ARG A 152 0.80 -13.68 17.93
C ARG A 152 -0.51 -14.44 17.80
N HIS A 153 -0.49 -15.59 17.18
CA HIS A 153 -1.69 -16.45 17.10
C HIS A 153 -2.05 -17.02 18.46
N CYS A 154 -1.08 -17.51 19.22
CA CYS A 154 -1.26 -17.98 20.60
C CYS A 154 -1.81 -16.89 21.52
N ASP A 155 -1.23 -15.68 21.51
CA ASP A 155 -1.71 -14.54 22.29
C ASP A 155 -3.16 -14.14 21.96
N ARG A 156 -3.58 -14.30 20.71
CA ARG A 156 -4.95 -14.02 20.29
C ARG A 156 -5.93 -15.06 20.82
N ILE A 157 -5.55 -16.32 20.82
CA ILE A 157 -6.35 -17.42 21.37
C ILE A 157 -6.49 -17.28 22.88
N GLU A 158 -5.41 -16.97 23.60
CA GLU A 158 -5.43 -16.76 25.04
C GLU A 158 -6.31 -15.58 25.45
N ARG A 159 -6.23 -14.46 24.74
CA ARG A 159 -7.10 -13.28 24.96
C ARG A 159 -8.57 -13.58 24.71
N ALA A 160 -8.88 -14.31 23.64
CA ALA A 160 -10.25 -14.73 23.35
C ALA A 160 -10.78 -15.69 24.42
N HIS A 161 -9.95 -16.60 24.91
CA HIS A 161 -10.31 -17.52 26.00
C HIS A 161 -10.57 -16.80 27.32
N ARG A 162 -9.71 -15.86 27.73
CA ARG A 162 -9.91 -15.03 28.92
C ARG A 162 -11.18 -14.18 28.84
N ALA A 163 -11.46 -13.56 27.69
CA ALA A 163 -12.68 -12.79 27.47
C ALA A 163 -13.96 -13.65 27.49
N HIS A 164 -13.86 -14.94 27.12
CA HIS A 164 -14.99 -15.86 27.20
C HIS A 164 -15.25 -16.32 28.64
N LEU A 165 -14.20 -16.51 29.43
CA LEU A 165 -14.33 -16.92 30.85
C LEU A 165 -14.89 -15.78 31.72
N SER A 166 -14.51 -14.50 31.46
CA SER A 166 -15.04 -13.35 32.21
C SER A 166 -16.53 -13.15 32.02
N ARG A 167 -17.09 -13.46 30.85
CA ARG A 167 -18.53 -13.36 30.55
C ARG A 167 -19.40 -14.49 31.14
N ARG A 168 -18.79 -15.51 31.72
CA ARG A 168 -19.52 -16.62 32.42
C ARG A 168 -19.68 -16.40 33.92
N HIS A 169 -19.12 -15.32 34.44
CA HIS A 169 -19.17 -14.97 35.87
C HIS A 169 -19.96 -13.67 36.13
N GLU A 170 -20.60 -13.09 35.10
CA GLU A 170 -21.67 -12.08 35.18
C GLU A 170 -23.04 -12.76 34.90
#